data_d7ecc34f936403c5522e8a9021b10477
#
_entry.id   d7ecc34f936403c5522e8a9021b10477
#
_cell.length_a   1.000
_cell.length_b   1.000
_cell.length_c   1.000
_cell.angle_alpha   90.00
_cell.angle_beta   90.00
_cell.angle_gamma   90.00
#
_symmetry.space_group_name_H-M   'P 1'
#
loop_
_entity.id
_entity.type
_entity.pdbx_description
1 polymer ?
#
loop_
_entity_poly.entity_id
_entity_poly.type
_entity_poly.pdbx_seq_one_letter_code
_entity_poly.pdbx_strand_id
1 'polypeptide(L)'
;MTIWDNIYQKYKKDGEEYATLQKGLIHEFLDFIQKQDFKVKRVLDIGCGNGKYLSFLKSLGFSTEGIDSSPTAVEMTKEALNDSSNILLADIYEYNLPKERYDLVISIAAIHHGLKAQVIRAIKQIYPTLLPGGRFFVTLPDNEGSNRWAMMANHEEIEPGTRIPLSGPEKGLPHSSFTKEEIKKMFSDFTKIDMQLLADRGRWIITGIK
;
A
#
# COMPACT_ATOMS: atom_id res chain seq x y z
N MET A 1 0.96 18.81 -8.84
CA MET A 1 -0.23 18.08 -8.30
C MET A 1 -0.14 16.67 -8.85
N THR A 2 -0.14 15.66 -7.99
CA THR A 2 -0.09 14.25 -8.41
C THR A 2 -1.45 13.78 -8.90
N ILE A 3 -1.50 12.66 -9.66
CA ILE A 3 -2.77 12.04 -10.08
C ILE A 3 -3.60 11.68 -8.85
N TRP A 4 -2.95 11.13 -7.82
CA TRP A 4 -3.60 10.79 -6.55
C TRP A 4 -4.17 12.01 -5.84
N ASP A 5 -3.48 13.14 -5.84
CA ASP A 5 -3.97 14.36 -5.21
C ASP A 5 -5.28 14.85 -5.87
N ASN A 6 -5.36 14.78 -7.20
CA ASN A 6 -6.60 15.09 -7.92
C ASN A 6 -7.77 14.16 -7.54
N ILE A 7 -7.48 12.84 -7.36
CA ILE A 7 -8.47 11.85 -6.94
C ILE A 7 -8.97 12.16 -5.53
N TYR A 8 -8.06 12.42 -4.59
CA TYR A 8 -8.44 12.73 -3.21
C TYR A 8 -9.17 14.06 -3.07
N GLN A 9 -8.80 15.09 -3.85
CA GLN A 9 -9.52 16.36 -3.86
C GLN A 9 -10.97 16.21 -4.33
N LYS A 10 -11.20 15.44 -5.41
CA LYS A 10 -12.56 15.13 -5.87
C LYS A 10 -13.35 14.35 -4.82
N TYR A 11 -12.73 13.33 -4.22
CA TYR A 11 -13.36 12.57 -3.17
C TYR A 11 -13.77 13.44 -1.97
N LYS A 12 -12.85 14.33 -1.51
CA LYS A 12 -13.12 15.25 -0.39
C LYS A 12 -14.22 16.25 -0.72
N LYS A 13 -14.27 16.74 -1.96
CA LYS A 13 -15.20 17.80 -2.39
C LYS A 13 -16.59 17.28 -2.72
N ASP A 14 -16.66 16.22 -3.53
CA ASP A 14 -17.89 15.82 -4.21
C ASP A 14 -18.46 14.52 -3.61
N GLY A 15 -17.74 13.86 -2.68
CA GLY A 15 -18.09 12.52 -2.18
C GLY A 15 -18.10 11.48 -3.31
N GLU A 16 -17.46 11.80 -4.45
CA GLU A 16 -17.40 10.89 -5.59
C GLU A 16 -16.80 9.56 -5.18
N GLU A 17 -17.54 8.50 -5.44
CA GLU A 17 -17.19 7.14 -5.13
C GLU A 17 -15.94 6.69 -5.90
N TYR A 18 -14.78 6.89 -5.33
CA TYR A 18 -13.63 6.13 -5.75
C TYR A 18 -13.63 4.80 -5.00
N ALA A 19 -13.86 3.72 -5.75
CA ALA A 19 -14.18 2.38 -5.20
C ALA A 19 -13.24 1.85 -4.11
N THR A 20 -11.97 2.28 -4.11
CA THR A 20 -10.99 1.89 -3.10
C THR A 20 -11.04 2.73 -1.82
N LEU A 21 -11.50 3.98 -1.89
CA LEU A 21 -11.57 4.86 -0.73
C LEU A 21 -12.77 4.55 0.16
N GLN A 22 -13.89 4.17 -0.43
CA GLN A 22 -15.13 3.89 0.30
C GLN A 22 -15.23 2.47 0.88
N LYS A 23 -14.53 1.50 0.27
CA LYS A 23 -14.52 0.13 0.81
C LYS A 23 -13.94 0.12 2.22
N GLY A 24 -14.56 -0.66 3.10
CA GLY A 24 -14.04 -0.94 4.42
C GLY A 24 -12.65 -1.59 4.39
N LEU A 25 -12.15 -1.96 5.54
CA LEU A 25 -10.90 -2.72 5.65
C LEU A 25 -11.08 -4.09 4.99
N ILE A 26 -10.04 -4.59 4.33
CA ILE A 26 -10.10 -5.93 3.75
C ILE A 26 -10.08 -6.99 4.85
N HIS A 27 -10.86 -8.04 4.67
CA HIS A 27 -11.04 -9.11 5.65
C HIS A 27 -9.72 -9.77 6.03
N GLU A 28 -8.91 -10.03 5.04
CA GLU A 28 -7.61 -10.69 5.19
C GLU A 28 -6.63 -9.88 6.06
N PHE A 29 -6.74 -8.56 6.05
CA PHE A 29 -5.97 -7.71 6.96
C PHE A 29 -6.47 -7.81 8.41
N LEU A 30 -7.78 -7.82 8.60
CA LEU A 30 -8.38 -7.98 9.93
C LEU A 30 -7.97 -9.33 10.54
N ASP A 31 -8.08 -10.41 9.76
CA ASP A 31 -7.66 -11.75 10.16
C ASP A 31 -6.15 -11.81 10.47
N PHE A 32 -5.33 -11.13 9.67
CA PHE A 32 -3.90 -11.05 9.91
C PHE A 32 -3.61 -10.38 11.25
N ILE A 33 -4.18 -9.21 11.52
CA ILE A 33 -3.93 -8.46 12.77
C ILE A 33 -4.37 -9.24 13.99
N GLN A 34 -5.53 -9.91 13.96
CA GLN A 34 -6.05 -10.70 15.07
C GLN A 34 -5.16 -11.89 15.47
N LYS A 35 -4.44 -12.45 14.51
CA LYS A 35 -3.55 -13.62 14.71
C LYS A 35 -2.16 -13.27 15.21
N GLN A 36 -1.82 -11.97 15.33
CA GLN A 36 -0.47 -11.53 15.67
C GLN A 36 -0.41 -10.94 17.06
N ASP A 37 0.72 -11.17 17.73
CA ASP A 37 1.10 -10.45 18.94
C ASP A 37 2.21 -9.45 18.60
N PHE A 38 1.96 -8.17 18.87
CA PHE A 38 2.90 -7.07 18.59
C PHE A 38 3.42 -6.50 19.92
N LYS A 39 4.74 -6.47 20.08
CA LYS A 39 5.39 -6.06 21.36
C LYS A 39 5.43 -4.54 21.54
N VAL A 40 5.83 -3.80 20.52
CA VAL A 40 6.03 -2.34 20.59
C VAL A 40 4.82 -1.60 20.04
N LYS A 41 4.05 -2.24 19.17
CA LYS A 41 2.85 -1.68 18.52
C LYS A 41 3.12 -0.35 17.77
N ARG A 42 4.20 -0.30 17.00
CA ARG A 42 4.47 0.82 16.10
C ARG A 42 4.29 0.38 14.65
N VAL A 43 3.46 1.11 13.90
CA VAL A 43 3.13 0.80 12.51
C VAL A 43 3.50 1.95 11.57
N LEU A 44 3.97 1.58 10.37
CA LEU A 44 4.08 2.46 9.22
C LEU A 44 3.09 2.00 8.13
N ASP A 45 2.29 2.93 7.61
CA ASP A 45 1.45 2.71 6.42
C ASP A 45 2.05 3.47 5.22
N ILE A 46 2.46 2.71 4.19
CA ILE A 46 3.02 3.24 2.95
C ILE A 46 1.90 3.43 1.93
N GLY A 47 1.59 4.69 1.62
CA GLY A 47 0.41 5.09 0.86
C GLY A 47 -0.83 5.06 1.75
N CYS A 48 -0.81 5.83 2.85
CA CYS A 48 -1.82 5.77 3.91
C CYS A 48 -3.21 6.31 3.49
N GLY A 49 -3.28 7.06 2.39
CA GLY A 49 -4.52 7.52 1.77
C GLY A 49 -5.39 8.36 2.70
N ASN A 50 -6.61 7.91 2.96
CA ASN A 50 -7.55 8.54 3.89
C ASN A 50 -7.41 8.09 5.36
N GLY A 51 -6.37 7.32 5.68
CA GLY A 51 -6.03 6.93 7.05
C GLY A 51 -6.88 5.82 7.66
N LYS A 52 -7.74 5.14 6.90
CA LYS A 52 -8.67 4.14 7.45
C LYS A 52 -7.98 2.97 8.18
N TYR A 53 -6.85 2.47 7.63
CA TYR A 53 -6.07 1.40 8.28
C TYR A 53 -5.35 1.89 9.52
N LEU A 54 -4.78 3.09 9.47
CA LEU A 54 -4.13 3.71 10.63
C LEU A 54 -5.14 4.02 11.74
N SER A 55 -6.33 4.51 11.42
CA SER A 55 -7.40 4.75 12.41
C SER A 55 -7.81 3.46 13.11
N PHE A 56 -7.96 2.36 12.37
CA PHE A 56 -8.23 1.05 12.95
C PHE A 56 -7.09 0.59 13.87
N LEU A 57 -5.83 0.67 13.40
CA LEU A 57 -4.68 0.25 14.20
C LEU A 57 -4.48 1.13 15.45
N LYS A 58 -4.75 2.43 15.34
CA LYS A 58 -4.76 3.36 16.49
C LYS A 58 -5.78 2.91 17.55
N SER A 59 -6.97 2.47 17.14
CA SER A 59 -7.98 1.95 18.09
C SER A 59 -7.55 0.67 18.82
N LEU A 60 -6.57 -0.07 18.25
CA LEU A 60 -5.94 -1.24 18.87
C LEU A 60 -4.68 -0.88 19.69
N GLY A 61 -4.40 0.41 19.88
CA GLY A 61 -3.28 0.91 20.68
C GLY A 61 -1.94 0.98 19.95
N PHE A 62 -1.94 0.98 18.60
CA PHE A 62 -0.72 1.23 17.83
C PHE A 62 -0.35 2.71 17.83
N SER A 63 0.94 3.00 17.95
CA SER A 63 1.52 4.27 17.50
C SER A 63 1.59 4.25 15.98
N THR A 64 0.92 5.19 15.33
CA THR A 64 0.69 5.18 13.88
C THR A 64 1.54 6.23 13.18
N GLU A 65 2.22 5.81 12.12
CA GLU A 65 2.94 6.68 11.19
C GLU A 65 2.51 6.35 9.76
N GLY A 66 2.45 7.34 8.89
CA GLY A 66 2.02 7.15 7.51
C GLY A 66 2.78 8.04 6.52
N ILE A 67 2.88 7.55 5.29
CA ILE A 67 3.46 8.30 4.17
C ILE A 67 2.46 8.28 3.02
N ASP A 68 2.24 9.43 2.39
CA ASP A 68 1.51 9.53 1.13
C ASP A 68 2.08 10.67 0.27
N SER A 69 1.99 10.54 -1.05
CA SER A 69 2.44 11.55 -2.00
C SER A 69 1.40 12.62 -2.30
N SER A 70 0.16 12.44 -1.86
CA SER A 70 -0.93 13.41 -1.99
C SER A 70 -1.04 14.30 -0.75
N PRO A 71 -0.89 15.63 -0.88
CA PRO A 71 -1.15 16.55 0.22
C PRO A 71 -2.55 16.38 0.81
N THR A 72 -3.55 16.18 -0.04
CA THR A 72 -4.96 15.99 0.38
C THR A 72 -5.13 14.70 1.19
N ALA A 73 -4.50 13.60 0.76
CA ALA A 73 -4.52 12.34 1.51
C ALA A 73 -3.87 12.48 2.89
N VAL A 74 -2.71 13.15 2.95
CA VAL A 74 -2.02 13.45 4.22
C VAL A 74 -2.92 14.25 5.17
N GLU A 75 -3.60 15.28 4.66
CA GLU A 75 -4.54 16.08 5.45
C GLU A 75 -5.70 15.22 5.96
N MET A 76 -6.34 14.43 5.09
CA MET A 76 -7.44 13.52 5.47
C MET A 76 -7.01 12.51 6.53
N THR A 77 -5.80 11.94 6.41
CA THR A 77 -5.27 11.00 7.40
C THR A 77 -5.03 11.70 8.74
N LYS A 78 -4.47 12.91 8.76
CA LYS A 78 -4.30 13.71 9.99
C LYS A 78 -5.64 14.03 10.67
N GLU A 79 -6.65 14.41 9.89
CA GLU A 79 -8.01 14.62 10.38
C GLU A 79 -8.60 13.34 10.98
N ALA A 80 -8.50 12.21 10.26
CA ALA A 80 -9.03 10.91 10.70
C ALA A 80 -8.37 10.39 12.00
N LEU A 81 -7.08 10.69 12.19
CA LEU A 81 -6.35 10.30 13.40
C LEU A 81 -6.50 11.30 14.54
N ASN A 82 -7.03 12.48 14.29
CA ASN A 82 -7.00 13.62 15.21
C ASN A 82 -5.58 13.85 15.77
N ASP A 83 -4.58 13.73 14.89
CA ASP A 83 -3.15 13.80 15.19
C ASP A 83 -2.38 14.24 13.94
N SER A 84 -1.59 15.30 14.07
CA SER A 84 -0.88 15.90 12.95
C SER A 84 0.60 15.48 12.83
N SER A 85 1.15 14.77 13.82
CA SER A 85 2.60 14.71 14.01
C SER A 85 3.34 13.65 13.17
N ASN A 86 2.68 12.56 12.76
CA ASN A 86 3.38 11.39 12.24
C ASN A 86 2.94 10.99 10.82
N ILE A 87 2.30 11.89 10.09
CA ILE A 87 1.90 11.65 8.70
C ILE A 87 2.72 12.55 7.79
N LEU A 88 3.50 11.93 6.92
CA LEU A 88 4.49 12.59 6.10
C LEU A 88 4.02 12.69 4.64
N LEU A 89 4.11 13.90 4.09
CA LEU A 89 4.00 14.10 2.65
C LEU A 89 5.34 13.71 2.00
N ALA A 90 5.39 12.55 1.37
CA ALA A 90 6.58 12.07 0.69
C ALA A 90 6.24 11.03 -0.39
N ASP A 91 7.06 11.00 -1.44
CA ASP A 91 7.04 9.92 -2.43
C ASP A 91 7.89 8.75 -1.91
N ILE A 92 7.26 7.57 -1.74
CA ILE A 92 7.96 6.37 -1.26
C ILE A 92 9.09 5.92 -2.18
N TYR A 93 9.04 6.26 -3.45
CA TYR A 93 10.09 5.90 -4.41
C TYR A 93 11.36 6.76 -4.26
N GLU A 94 11.24 7.92 -3.63
CA GLU A 94 12.34 8.86 -3.35
C GLU A 94 12.70 8.94 -1.86
N TYR A 95 11.78 8.56 -0.98
CA TYR A 95 11.97 8.63 0.46
C TYR A 95 12.74 7.42 1.00
N ASN A 96 13.71 7.67 1.88
CA ASN A 96 14.42 6.61 2.58
C ASN A 96 13.77 6.33 3.93
N LEU A 97 13.27 5.11 4.09
CA LEU A 97 12.63 4.67 5.33
C LEU A 97 13.66 4.53 6.47
N PRO A 98 13.28 4.87 7.72
CA PRO A 98 14.15 4.69 8.87
C PRO A 98 14.37 3.19 9.14
N LYS A 99 15.55 2.84 9.66
CA LYS A 99 15.88 1.45 10.00
C LYS A 99 15.37 1.09 11.40
N GLU A 100 15.01 -0.18 11.57
CA GLU A 100 14.69 -0.83 12.87
C GLU A 100 13.74 -0.01 13.75
N ARG A 101 12.60 0.39 13.18
CA ARG A 101 11.69 1.31 13.85
C ARG A 101 10.29 0.75 14.10
N TYR A 102 9.79 -0.17 13.27
CA TYR A 102 8.39 -0.60 13.30
C TYR A 102 8.23 -2.09 13.57
N ASP A 103 7.19 -2.46 14.32
CA ASP A 103 6.73 -3.85 14.42
C ASP A 103 5.92 -4.28 13.21
N LEU A 104 5.29 -3.32 12.55
CA LEU A 104 4.41 -3.56 11.42
C LEU A 104 4.65 -2.52 10.33
N VAL A 105 4.83 -2.98 9.10
CA VAL A 105 4.76 -2.15 7.90
C VAL A 105 3.63 -2.66 7.03
N ILE A 106 2.75 -1.76 6.61
CA ILE A 106 1.65 -2.10 5.69
C ILE A 106 1.74 -1.26 4.42
N SER A 107 1.27 -1.84 3.30
CA SER A 107 0.99 -1.11 2.07
C SER A 107 -0.14 -1.82 1.33
N ILE A 108 -1.32 -1.24 1.36
CA ILE A 108 -2.53 -1.85 0.83
C ILE A 108 -3.05 -1.02 -0.34
N ALA A 109 -3.01 -1.60 -1.54
CA ALA A 109 -3.40 -0.96 -2.80
C ALA A 109 -2.65 0.34 -3.11
N ALA A 110 -1.37 0.46 -2.71
CA ALA A 110 -0.59 1.69 -2.86
C ALA A 110 0.76 1.48 -3.56
N ILE A 111 1.69 0.71 -3.00
CA ILE A 111 3.10 0.62 -3.40
C ILE A 111 3.35 0.14 -4.85
N HIS A 112 2.33 -0.29 -5.58
CA HIS A 112 2.45 -0.77 -6.95
C HIS A 112 2.26 0.32 -8.03
N HIS A 113 2.00 1.56 -7.63
CA HIS A 113 1.73 2.67 -8.56
C HIS A 113 3.02 3.36 -9.04
N GLY A 114 3.92 2.59 -9.62
CA GLY A 114 5.19 3.02 -10.19
C GLY A 114 5.76 1.98 -11.15
N LEU A 115 6.92 2.27 -11.73
CA LEU A 115 7.66 1.30 -12.54
C LEU A 115 8.14 0.12 -11.68
N LYS A 116 8.27 -1.08 -12.26
CA LYS A 116 8.71 -2.28 -11.52
C LYS A 116 9.98 -2.06 -10.70
N ALA A 117 10.98 -1.39 -11.28
CA ALA A 117 12.23 -1.11 -10.57
C ALA A 117 12.03 -0.22 -9.34
N GLN A 118 11.13 0.77 -9.41
CA GLN A 118 10.79 1.64 -8.29
C GLN A 118 10.07 0.87 -7.19
N VAL A 119 9.05 0.07 -7.56
CA VAL A 119 8.29 -0.77 -6.63
C VAL A 119 9.21 -1.77 -5.92
N ILE A 120 10.09 -2.46 -6.64
CA ILE A 120 11.05 -3.41 -6.06
C ILE A 120 11.97 -2.70 -5.07
N ARG A 121 12.49 -1.52 -5.41
CA ARG A 121 13.35 -0.72 -4.51
C ARG A 121 12.60 -0.32 -3.23
N ALA A 122 11.37 0.14 -3.35
CA ALA A 122 10.55 0.51 -2.20
C ALA A 122 10.23 -0.70 -1.29
N ILE A 123 9.87 -1.85 -1.87
CA ILE A 123 9.64 -3.10 -1.12
C ILE A 123 10.89 -3.54 -0.37
N LYS A 124 12.07 -3.43 -0.98
CA LYS A 124 13.33 -3.82 -0.32
C LYS A 124 13.68 -2.94 0.88
N GLN A 125 13.12 -1.77 1.03
CA GLN A 125 13.29 -0.94 2.22
C GLN A 125 12.49 -1.47 3.43
N ILE A 126 11.45 -2.31 3.21
CA ILE A 126 10.59 -2.80 4.29
C ILE A 126 11.39 -3.64 5.29
N TYR A 127 12.25 -4.54 4.80
CA TYR A 127 13.05 -5.42 5.68
C TYR A 127 13.93 -4.65 6.67
N PRO A 128 14.82 -3.72 6.24
CA PRO A 128 15.64 -2.97 7.19
C PRO A 128 14.83 -2.03 8.09
N THR A 129 13.63 -1.64 7.70
CA THR A 129 12.75 -0.74 8.47
C THR A 129 12.09 -1.43 9.66
N LEU A 130 11.85 -2.72 9.56
CA LEU A 130 11.24 -3.51 10.62
C LEU A 130 12.22 -3.82 11.76
N LEU A 131 11.71 -3.85 12.98
CA LEU A 131 12.39 -4.41 14.16
C LEU A 131 12.59 -5.93 13.98
N PRO A 132 13.55 -6.56 14.70
CA PRO A 132 13.64 -8.02 14.74
C PRO A 132 12.31 -8.67 15.19
N GLY A 133 11.80 -9.61 14.40
CA GLY A 133 10.48 -10.21 14.59
C GLY A 133 9.30 -9.34 14.11
N GLY A 134 9.58 -8.18 13.56
CA GLY A 134 8.57 -7.32 12.94
C GLY A 134 7.95 -7.97 11.71
N ARG A 135 6.77 -7.53 11.34
CA ARG A 135 5.92 -8.12 10.30
C ARG A 135 5.57 -7.11 9.23
N PHE A 136 5.22 -7.61 8.07
CA PHE A 136 4.63 -6.76 7.03
C PHE A 136 3.34 -7.37 6.47
N PHE A 137 2.50 -6.49 5.91
CA PHE A 137 1.32 -6.84 5.13
C PHE A 137 1.28 -5.96 3.88
N VAL A 138 1.51 -6.56 2.71
CA VAL A 138 1.57 -5.85 1.43
C VAL A 138 0.61 -6.48 0.44
N THR A 139 -0.05 -5.67 -0.37
CA THR A 139 -0.83 -6.16 -1.50
C THR A 139 -0.24 -5.70 -2.82
N LEU A 140 -0.10 -6.63 -3.76
CA LEU A 140 0.39 -6.37 -5.12
C LEU A 140 -0.58 -6.91 -6.17
N PRO A 141 -0.72 -6.24 -7.33
CA PRO A 141 -1.48 -6.78 -8.45
C PRO A 141 -0.87 -8.08 -8.96
N ASP A 142 -1.73 -9.08 -9.24
CA ASP A 142 -1.36 -10.28 -9.97
C ASP A 142 -1.23 -9.96 -11.47
N ASN A 143 -0.22 -10.52 -12.11
CA ASN A 143 0.07 -10.19 -13.52
C ASN A 143 -1.06 -10.60 -14.47
N GLU A 144 -1.76 -11.71 -14.20
CA GLU A 144 -2.88 -12.17 -15.02
C GLU A 144 -4.21 -11.58 -14.57
N GLY A 145 -4.47 -11.59 -13.27
CA GLY A 145 -5.74 -11.20 -12.67
C GLY A 145 -6.04 -9.71 -12.79
N SER A 146 -5.02 -8.86 -12.66
CA SER A 146 -5.18 -7.39 -12.74
C SER A 146 -5.58 -6.88 -14.12
N ASN A 147 -5.35 -7.64 -15.18
CA ASN A 147 -5.81 -7.30 -16.54
C ASN A 147 -7.33 -7.17 -16.64
N ARG A 148 -8.08 -7.81 -15.73
CA ARG A 148 -9.55 -7.78 -15.70
C ARG A 148 -10.11 -6.57 -14.96
N TRP A 149 -9.26 -5.71 -14.37
CA TRP A 149 -9.75 -4.50 -13.73
C TRP A 149 -10.34 -3.55 -14.77
N ALA A 150 -11.50 -2.97 -14.45
CA ALA A 150 -12.22 -2.09 -15.39
C ALA A 150 -11.35 -0.92 -15.88
N MET A 151 -10.47 -0.38 -15.03
CA MET A 151 -9.54 0.68 -15.41
C MET A 151 -8.51 0.24 -16.44
N MET A 152 -8.24 -1.07 -16.56
CA MET A 152 -7.31 -1.67 -17.51
C MET A 152 -7.96 -2.07 -18.84
N ALA A 153 -9.25 -1.77 -19.06
CA ALA A 153 -9.93 -2.05 -20.33
C ALA A 153 -9.28 -1.31 -21.53
N ASN A 154 -8.71 -0.12 -21.28
CA ASN A 154 -7.94 0.65 -22.25
C ASN A 154 -6.64 1.11 -21.61
N HIS A 155 -5.54 0.45 -21.92
CA HIS A 155 -4.23 0.69 -21.32
C HIS A 155 -3.10 0.58 -22.35
N GLU A 156 -1.95 1.13 -21.99
CA GLU A 156 -0.67 0.91 -22.66
C GLU A 156 0.24 0.12 -21.72
N GLU A 157 0.87 -0.95 -22.20
CA GLU A 157 1.93 -1.65 -21.48
C GLU A 157 3.28 -1.02 -21.82
N ILE A 158 3.90 -0.34 -20.85
CA ILE A 158 5.14 0.43 -21.05
C ILE A 158 6.40 -0.36 -20.74
N GLU A 159 6.29 -1.41 -19.95
CA GLU A 159 7.30 -2.43 -19.69
C GLU A 159 6.58 -3.73 -19.27
N PRO A 160 7.20 -4.92 -19.34
CA PRO A 160 6.53 -6.19 -19.00
C PRO A 160 5.89 -6.16 -17.63
N GLY A 161 4.55 -6.21 -17.59
CA GLY A 161 3.75 -6.19 -16.38
C GLY A 161 3.51 -4.80 -15.77
N THR A 162 3.93 -3.70 -16.42
CA THR A 162 3.55 -2.34 -15.99
C THR A 162 2.67 -1.69 -17.04
N ARG A 163 1.47 -1.32 -16.63
CA ARG A 163 0.42 -0.76 -17.50
C ARG A 163 -0.01 0.60 -17.04
N ILE A 164 -0.35 1.45 -18.00
CA ILE A 164 -0.86 2.80 -17.78
C ILE A 164 -2.28 2.89 -18.35
N PRO A 165 -3.31 3.16 -17.53
CA PRO A 165 -4.65 3.44 -18.03
C PRO A 165 -4.65 4.67 -18.93
N LEU A 166 -5.34 4.59 -20.09
CA LEU A 166 -5.47 5.70 -21.04
C LEU A 166 -6.73 6.52 -20.79
N SER A 167 -7.58 6.12 -19.86
CA SER A 167 -8.81 6.81 -19.48
C SER A 167 -9.14 6.62 -18.00
N GLY A 168 -10.12 7.35 -17.49
CA GLY A 168 -10.57 7.27 -16.11
C GLY A 168 -9.72 8.09 -15.12
N PRO A 169 -10.02 8.00 -13.82
CA PRO A 169 -9.35 8.80 -12.79
C PRO A 169 -7.84 8.55 -12.67
N GLU A 170 -7.40 7.33 -12.94
CA GLU A 170 -5.99 6.93 -12.87
C GLU A 170 -5.24 7.01 -14.21
N LYS A 171 -5.80 7.72 -15.19
CA LYS A 171 -5.15 7.94 -16.48
C LYS A 171 -3.72 8.45 -16.31
N GLY A 172 -2.76 7.76 -16.92
CA GLY A 172 -1.35 8.11 -16.86
C GLY A 172 -0.58 7.58 -15.65
N LEU A 173 -1.24 6.90 -14.71
CA LEU A 173 -0.59 6.32 -13.54
C LEU A 173 -0.06 4.91 -13.85
N PRO A 174 1.23 4.63 -13.66
CA PRO A 174 1.76 3.28 -13.83
C PRO A 174 1.21 2.31 -12.78
N HIS A 175 0.83 1.12 -13.22
CA HIS A 175 0.42 0.00 -12.36
C HIS A 175 1.32 -1.20 -12.64
N SER A 176 2.22 -1.52 -11.74
CA SER A 176 3.07 -2.70 -11.83
C SER A 176 2.39 -3.91 -11.21
N SER A 177 2.34 -4.99 -11.98
CA SER A 177 1.85 -6.30 -11.58
C SER A 177 2.97 -7.33 -11.54
N PHE A 178 2.82 -8.38 -10.76
CA PHE A 178 3.91 -9.30 -10.44
C PHE A 178 3.45 -10.75 -10.51
N THR A 179 4.34 -11.61 -11.02
CA THR A 179 4.20 -13.06 -10.91
C THR A 179 4.56 -13.53 -9.50
N LYS A 180 4.16 -14.76 -9.18
CA LYS A 180 4.51 -15.40 -7.90
C LYS A 180 6.03 -15.49 -7.69
N GLU A 181 6.77 -15.76 -8.74
CA GLU A 181 8.22 -15.90 -8.73
C GLU A 181 8.92 -14.57 -8.47
N GLU A 182 8.45 -13.49 -9.10
CA GLU A 182 8.94 -12.14 -8.85
C GLU A 182 8.71 -11.73 -7.38
N ILE A 183 7.52 -12.01 -6.84
CA ILE A 183 7.21 -11.72 -5.43
C ILE A 183 8.12 -12.49 -4.49
N LYS A 184 8.32 -13.80 -4.70
CA LYS A 184 9.25 -14.60 -3.89
C LYS A 184 10.65 -13.99 -3.88
N LYS A 185 11.14 -13.52 -5.02
CA LYS A 185 12.46 -12.89 -5.15
C LYS A 185 12.52 -11.54 -4.43
N MET A 186 11.46 -10.73 -4.50
CA MET A 186 11.41 -9.43 -3.82
C MET A 186 11.45 -9.54 -2.30
N PHE A 187 10.79 -10.55 -1.76
CA PHE A 187 10.67 -10.76 -0.30
C PHE A 187 11.61 -11.86 0.24
N SER A 188 12.66 -12.24 -0.51
CA SER A 188 13.57 -13.34 -0.14
C SER A 188 14.32 -13.15 1.17
N ASP A 189 14.47 -11.91 1.64
CA ASP A 189 15.14 -11.59 2.91
C ASP A 189 14.28 -11.92 4.14
N PHE A 190 12.97 -12.09 3.94
CA PHE A 190 12.02 -12.39 5.01
C PHE A 190 11.91 -13.88 5.29
N THR A 191 11.54 -14.20 6.51
CA THR A 191 11.17 -15.56 6.93
C THR A 191 9.64 -15.72 6.98
N LYS A 192 9.16 -16.97 6.95
CA LYS A 192 7.73 -17.31 7.05
C LYS A 192 6.85 -16.49 6.12
N ILE A 193 7.28 -16.36 4.86
CA ILE A 193 6.50 -15.69 3.83
C ILE A 193 5.23 -16.48 3.57
N ASP A 194 4.08 -15.83 3.68
CA ASP A 194 2.79 -16.33 3.20
C ASP A 194 2.31 -15.49 2.01
N MET A 195 1.77 -16.18 1.01
CA MET A 195 1.33 -15.56 -0.25
C MET A 195 -0.02 -16.11 -0.63
N GLN A 196 -1.05 -15.30 -0.53
CA GLN A 196 -2.41 -15.64 -0.90
C GLN A 196 -2.83 -14.88 -2.16
N LEU A 197 -3.23 -15.60 -3.20
CA LEU A 197 -3.83 -15.00 -4.40
C LEU A 197 -5.35 -14.86 -4.21
N LEU A 198 -5.84 -13.62 -4.25
CA LEU A 198 -7.26 -13.31 -4.37
C LEU A 198 -7.59 -13.24 -5.87
N ALA A 199 -7.89 -14.40 -6.47
CA ALA A 199 -8.07 -14.53 -7.92
C ALA A 199 -9.25 -13.70 -8.47
N ASP A 200 -10.31 -13.54 -7.67
CA ASP A 200 -11.47 -12.70 -7.97
C ASP A 200 -11.13 -11.20 -8.01
N ARG A 201 -10.10 -10.79 -7.27
CA ARG A 201 -9.63 -9.41 -7.19
C ARG A 201 -8.37 -9.13 -8.01
N GLY A 202 -7.76 -10.15 -8.62
CA GLY A 202 -6.51 -10.04 -9.37
C GLY A 202 -5.35 -9.50 -8.52
N ARG A 203 -5.22 -9.95 -7.27
CA ARG A 203 -4.31 -9.35 -6.29
C ARG A 203 -3.71 -10.38 -5.35
N TRP A 204 -2.43 -10.25 -5.12
CA TRP A 204 -1.70 -10.96 -4.07
C TRP A 204 -1.80 -10.25 -2.73
N ILE A 205 -1.94 -11.02 -1.67
CA ILE A 205 -1.64 -10.62 -0.29
C ILE A 205 -0.33 -11.31 0.08
N ILE A 206 0.62 -10.54 0.57
CA ILE A 206 1.93 -11.02 0.96
C ILE A 206 2.18 -10.58 2.40
N THR A 207 2.53 -11.53 3.26
CA THR A 207 2.93 -11.31 4.65
C THR A 207 4.21 -12.04 4.96
N GLY A 208 4.93 -11.60 5.99
CA GLY A 208 6.14 -12.28 6.43
C GLY A 208 6.72 -11.65 7.68
N ILE A 209 7.82 -12.24 8.18
CA ILE A 209 8.50 -11.86 9.43
C ILE A 209 9.97 -11.58 9.12
N LYS A 210 10.51 -10.48 9.69
CA LYS A 210 11.95 -10.19 9.72
C LYS A 210 12.69 -11.10 10.70
#